data_64ea69a9461718a7b443da1cdc32a075
#
_entry.id   64ea69a9461718a7b443da1cdc32a075
#
_cell.length_a   1.000
_cell.length_b   1.000
_cell.length_c   1.000
_cell.angle_alpha   90.00
_cell.angle_beta   90.00
_cell.angle_gamma   90.00
#
_symmetry.space_group_name_H-M   'P 1'
#
loop_
_entity.id
_entity.type
_entity.pdbx_description
1 polymer ?
#
loop_
_entity_poly.entity_id
_entity_poly.type
_entity_poly.pdbx_seq_one_letter_code
_entity_poly.pdbx_strand_id
1 'polypeptide(L)'
;LFEADANQNFKKVGRGMMYLAEELNALAPEQFGSRKTLSSVDQSLNKRLTFDLMRQLKRPGALCSNDAKSCYDRVVHSIASLCMQRVGVPHEPIVSMFTTIQNLEHCIRTAYGDSKATFSGQLWAVPLHGLRQGNGAGPPIWGGVSTPVIAMLHEEGDGAFFKASISGTELLFVGYAFVDDTDLVTIPAEHATPQEVALEMQAMLDTWEGGIRATGGAIVPEKSHWYLVDFKWQNDVWRYATIDETPADLYVRDFNGQRKKLERLSVQEAERTLGVRLAPDGNSASEFEFLLGKAKEWRDRIRTGHLPRHLVWESLQTTILKTLQYPTPATTLLKAQCDQIMSPLFQA
;
A
#
# COMPACT_ATOMS: atom_id res chain seq x y z
N LEU A 1 16.91 15.74 -2.59
CA LEU A 1 15.88 16.75 -2.89
C LEU A 1 16.17 17.33 -4.27
N PHE A 2 15.13 17.52 -5.07
CA PHE A 2 15.24 18.23 -6.35
C PHE A 2 15.24 19.74 -6.15
N GLU A 3 15.82 20.47 -7.08
CA GLU A 3 15.59 21.90 -7.18
C GLU A 3 14.10 22.21 -7.37
N ALA A 4 13.64 23.33 -6.80
CA ALA A 4 12.21 23.66 -6.77
C ALA A 4 11.60 23.73 -8.17
N ASP A 5 12.30 24.35 -9.12
CA ASP A 5 11.82 24.55 -10.50
C ASP A 5 11.73 23.24 -11.28
N ALA A 6 12.75 22.39 -11.18
CA ALA A 6 12.75 21.06 -11.79
C ALA A 6 11.60 20.21 -11.24
N ASN A 7 11.43 20.21 -9.90
CA ASN A 7 10.36 19.45 -9.28
C ASN A 7 8.96 19.98 -9.65
N GLN A 8 8.81 21.29 -9.83
CA GLN A 8 7.54 21.87 -10.28
C GLN A 8 7.19 21.45 -11.71
N ASN A 9 8.19 21.37 -12.59
CA ASN A 9 8.01 20.83 -13.95
C ASN A 9 7.64 19.34 -13.93
N PHE A 10 8.31 18.53 -13.08
CA PHE A 10 7.94 17.11 -12.91
C PHE A 10 6.51 16.95 -12.39
N LYS A 11 6.08 17.78 -11.42
CA LYS A 11 4.68 17.79 -10.95
C LYS A 11 3.69 18.09 -12.08
N LYS A 12 4.01 19.01 -13.00
CA LYS A 12 3.15 19.28 -14.16
C LYS A 12 3.05 18.07 -15.09
N VAL A 13 4.17 17.42 -15.40
CA VAL A 13 4.20 16.20 -16.22
C VAL A 13 3.37 15.09 -15.54
N GLY A 14 3.60 14.83 -14.24
CA GLY A 14 2.86 13.83 -13.49
C GLY A 14 1.35 14.11 -13.43
N ARG A 15 0.94 15.36 -13.22
CA ARG A 15 -0.49 15.74 -13.23
C ARG A 15 -1.12 15.56 -14.61
N GLY A 16 -0.41 15.96 -15.68
CA GLY A 16 -0.88 15.76 -17.06
C GLY A 16 -1.03 14.28 -17.39
N MET A 17 -0.05 13.46 -17.01
CA MET A 17 -0.11 12.00 -17.14
C MET A 17 -1.34 11.42 -16.43
N MET A 18 -1.57 11.77 -15.16
CA MET A 18 -2.71 11.26 -14.40
C MET A 18 -4.05 11.69 -15.01
N TYR A 19 -4.14 12.93 -15.49
CA TYR A 19 -5.33 13.40 -16.18
C TYR A 19 -5.64 12.54 -17.41
N LEU A 20 -4.65 12.32 -18.27
CA LEU A 20 -4.79 11.46 -19.46
C LEU A 20 -5.12 10.02 -19.09
N ALA A 21 -4.45 9.47 -18.08
CA ALA A 21 -4.64 8.10 -17.63
C ALA A 21 -6.07 7.86 -17.09
N GLU A 22 -6.65 8.82 -16.36
CA GLU A 22 -8.02 8.76 -15.86
C GLU A 22 -9.04 8.90 -17.01
N GLU A 23 -8.86 9.85 -17.92
CA GLU A 23 -9.73 10.05 -19.09
C GLU A 23 -9.77 8.80 -19.99
N LEU A 24 -8.65 8.11 -20.13
CA LEU A 24 -8.53 6.89 -20.94
C LEU A 24 -8.88 5.60 -20.19
N ASN A 25 -9.21 5.67 -18.90
CA ASN A 25 -9.36 4.50 -18.03
C ASN A 25 -8.16 3.55 -18.14
N ALA A 26 -6.95 4.11 -18.20
CA ALA A 26 -5.71 3.37 -18.47
C ALA A 26 -4.98 2.86 -17.22
N LEU A 27 -5.52 3.15 -16.02
CA LEU A 27 -4.97 2.68 -14.73
C LEU A 27 -5.72 1.44 -14.26
N ALA A 28 -5.00 0.55 -13.59
CA ALA A 28 -5.64 -0.58 -12.90
C ALA A 28 -6.61 -0.06 -11.83
N PRO A 29 -7.82 -0.63 -11.73
CA PRO A 29 -8.81 -0.23 -10.72
C PRO A 29 -8.32 -0.44 -9.29
N GLU A 30 -7.42 -1.40 -9.07
CA GLU A 30 -6.79 -1.70 -7.79
C GLU A 30 -5.79 -0.64 -7.33
N GLN A 31 -5.28 0.21 -8.23
CA GLN A 31 -4.35 1.28 -7.86
C GLN A 31 -5.12 2.50 -7.33
N PHE A 32 -5.07 2.71 -6.01
CA PHE A 32 -5.69 3.84 -5.30
C PHE A 32 -4.77 5.06 -5.22
N GLY A 33 -3.46 4.82 -5.25
CA GLY A 33 -2.47 5.88 -5.06
C GLY A 33 -2.42 6.91 -6.18
N SER A 34 -2.24 8.19 -5.79
CA SER A 34 -2.14 9.34 -6.70
C SER A 34 -3.39 9.66 -7.53
N ARG A 35 -4.50 9.02 -7.28
CA ARG A 35 -5.78 9.27 -7.96
C ARG A 35 -6.62 10.30 -7.19
N LYS A 36 -7.30 11.19 -7.93
CA LYS A 36 -8.02 12.34 -7.36
C LYS A 36 -9.22 11.94 -6.49
N THR A 37 -9.91 10.87 -6.87
CA THR A 37 -11.18 10.44 -6.25
C THR A 37 -11.01 9.28 -5.28
N LEU A 38 -9.82 8.74 -5.13
CA LEU A 38 -9.51 7.59 -4.26
C LEU A 38 -8.57 8.01 -3.15
N SER A 39 -8.75 7.44 -1.97
CA SER A 39 -7.94 7.73 -0.79
C SER A 39 -7.40 6.46 -0.13
N SER A 40 -6.44 6.65 0.75
CA SER A 40 -5.89 5.56 1.59
C SER A 40 -6.95 4.95 2.52
N VAL A 41 -7.93 5.74 2.95
CA VAL A 41 -9.04 5.25 3.78
C VAL A 41 -9.97 4.35 2.97
N ASP A 42 -10.22 4.68 1.69
CA ASP A 42 -11.04 3.84 0.81
C ASP A 42 -10.40 2.46 0.62
N GLN A 43 -9.09 2.39 0.41
CA GLN A 43 -8.37 1.12 0.34
C GLN A 43 -8.46 0.34 1.66
N SER A 44 -8.22 0.99 2.80
CA SER A 44 -8.31 0.33 4.11
C SER A 44 -9.72 -0.19 4.38
N LEU A 45 -10.75 0.56 3.98
CA LEU A 45 -12.15 0.13 4.07
C LEU A 45 -12.42 -1.07 3.16
N ASN A 46 -11.98 -1.06 1.92
CA ASN A 46 -12.17 -2.18 0.98
C ASN A 46 -11.47 -3.45 1.48
N LYS A 47 -10.24 -3.32 2.01
CA LYS A 47 -9.55 -4.44 2.66
C LYS A 47 -10.35 -5.01 3.83
N ARG A 48 -10.91 -4.13 4.67
CA ARG A 48 -11.80 -4.54 5.78
C ARG A 48 -13.04 -5.27 5.27
N LEU A 49 -13.71 -4.72 4.26
CA LEU A 49 -14.91 -5.33 3.67
C LEU A 49 -14.60 -6.69 3.06
N THR A 50 -13.43 -6.90 2.48
CA THR A 50 -12.99 -8.20 1.97
C THR A 50 -12.90 -9.24 3.09
N PHE A 51 -12.28 -8.91 4.21
CA PHE A 51 -12.27 -9.79 5.38
C PHE A 51 -13.68 -10.06 5.92
N ASP A 52 -14.54 -9.05 5.94
CA ASP A 52 -15.93 -9.20 6.38
C ASP A 52 -16.74 -10.12 5.45
N LEU A 53 -16.54 -10.04 4.13
CA LEU A 53 -17.16 -10.94 3.15
C LEU A 53 -16.66 -12.37 3.32
N MET A 54 -15.35 -12.59 3.45
CA MET A 54 -14.79 -13.94 3.74
C MET A 54 -15.44 -14.54 4.99
N ARG A 55 -15.56 -13.74 6.05
CA ARG A 55 -16.16 -14.15 7.32
C ARG A 55 -17.66 -14.48 7.18
N GLN A 56 -18.42 -13.66 6.48
CA GLN A 56 -19.84 -13.87 6.25
C GLN A 56 -20.09 -15.12 5.40
N LEU A 57 -19.35 -15.28 4.34
CA LEU A 57 -19.50 -16.38 3.39
C LEU A 57 -18.80 -17.67 3.84
N LYS A 58 -17.99 -17.61 4.91
CA LYS A 58 -17.13 -18.72 5.35
C LYS A 58 -16.25 -19.29 4.23
N ARG A 59 -15.78 -18.38 3.37
CA ARG A 59 -14.91 -18.75 2.26
C ARG A 59 -13.45 -18.62 2.66
N PRO A 60 -12.62 -19.64 2.43
CA PRO A 60 -11.19 -19.53 2.60
C PRO A 60 -10.59 -18.55 1.61
N GLY A 61 -9.50 -17.93 2.00
CA GLY A 61 -8.76 -17.03 1.13
C GLY A 61 -7.45 -16.60 1.77
N ALA A 62 -6.58 -15.99 0.98
CA ALA A 62 -5.32 -15.45 1.46
C ALA A 62 -5.17 -13.97 1.09
N LEU A 63 -4.41 -13.26 1.90
CA LEU A 63 -3.97 -11.90 1.63
C LEU A 63 -2.49 -11.79 1.92
N CYS A 64 -1.71 -11.27 0.95
CA CYS A 64 -0.28 -11.05 1.08
C CYS A 64 0.05 -9.57 0.91
N SER A 65 0.55 -8.97 1.98
CA SER A 65 0.99 -7.57 2.02
C SER A 65 2.46 -7.49 1.61
N ASN A 66 2.77 -6.69 0.60
CA ASN A 66 4.09 -6.60 0.00
C ASN A 66 4.64 -5.19 0.09
N ASP A 67 5.91 -5.06 0.54
CA ASP A 67 6.68 -3.81 0.52
C ASP A 67 7.67 -3.82 -0.64
N ALA A 68 7.57 -2.84 -1.53
CA ALA A 68 8.49 -2.69 -2.65
C ALA A 68 9.73 -1.91 -2.25
N LYS A 69 10.91 -2.53 -2.40
CA LYS A 69 12.19 -1.92 -2.03
C LYS A 69 12.51 -0.69 -2.86
N SER A 70 12.46 0.49 -2.23
CA SER A 70 12.85 1.75 -2.86
C SER A 70 12.21 1.93 -4.25
N CYS A 71 10.91 1.74 -4.36
CA CYS A 71 10.19 1.63 -5.62
C CYS A 71 10.57 2.71 -6.64
N TYR A 72 10.58 3.98 -6.25
CA TYR A 72 10.94 5.09 -7.15
C TYR A 72 12.40 5.09 -7.59
N ASP A 73 13.32 4.65 -6.73
CA ASP A 73 14.76 4.71 -7.02
C ASP A 73 15.23 3.55 -7.92
N ARG A 74 14.32 2.61 -8.22
CA ARG A 74 14.63 1.40 -8.98
C ARG A 74 13.99 1.32 -10.34
N VAL A 75 12.95 2.09 -10.60
CA VAL A 75 12.24 2.05 -11.89
C VAL A 75 13.20 2.31 -13.04
N VAL A 76 13.23 1.39 -14.00
CA VAL A 76 14.01 1.53 -15.22
C VAL A 76 13.37 2.59 -16.11
N HIS A 77 14.14 3.59 -16.55
CA HIS A 77 13.64 4.74 -17.31
C HIS A 77 12.95 4.35 -18.62
N SER A 78 13.43 3.31 -19.32
CA SER A 78 12.78 2.83 -20.55
C SER A 78 11.38 2.28 -20.28
N ILE A 79 11.19 1.51 -19.19
CA ILE A 79 9.88 0.99 -18.79
C ILE A 79 8.95 2.15 -18.41
N ALA A 80 9.43 3.08 -17.57
CA ALA A 80 8.64 4.26 -17.21
C ALA A 80 8.24 5.08 -18.45
N SER A 81 9.16 5.29 -19.39
CA SER A 81 8.88 5.98 -20.67
C SER A 81 7.78 5.29 -21.49
N LEU A 82 7.84 3.97 -21.62
CA LEU A 82 6.82 3.19 -22.32
C LEU A 82 5.45 3.31 -21.64
N CYS A 83 5.40 3.23 -20.30
CA CYS A 83 4.16 3.39 -19.56
C CYS A 83 3.57 4.81 -19.70
N MET A 84 4.42 5.84 -19.70
CA MET A 84 4.00 7.22 -19.94
C MET A 84 3.46 7.42 -21.37
N GLN A 85 4.13 6.84 -22.39
CA GLN A 85 3.67 6.88 -23.77
C GLN A 85 2.33 6.14 -23.96
N ARG A 86 2.16 4.99 -23.29
CA ARG A 86 0.91 4.22 -23.30
C ARG A 86 -0.30 5.06 -22.89
N VAL A 87 -0.14 5.98 -21.94
CA VAL A 87 -1.21 6.89 -21.51
C VAL A 87 -1.24 8.22 -22.28
N GLY A 88 -0.47 8.33 -23.35
CA GLY A 88 -0.51 9.49 -24.26
C GLY A 88 0.35 10.69 -23.85
N VAL A 89 1.29 10.52 -22.92
CA VAL A 89 2.24 11.61 -22.61
C VAL A 89 3.13 11.86 -23.84
N PRO A 90 3.24 13.12 -24.32
CA PRO A 90 4.10 13.46 -25.45
C PRO A 90 5.58 13.12 -25.22
N HIS A 91 6.30 12.88 -26.31
CA HIS A 91 7.70 12.44 -26.24
C HIS A 91 8.64 13.48 -25.59
N GLU A 92 8.48 14.75 -25.92
CA GLU A 92 9.36 15.81 -25.45
C GLU A 92 9.37 15.99 -23.92
N PRO A 93 8.23 16.02 -23.21
CA PRO A 93 8.21 16.04 -21.74
C PRO A 93 8.88 14.81 -21.13
N ILE A 94 8.73 13.62 -21.72
CA ILE A 94 9.35 12.39 -21.24
C ILE A 94 10.86 12.49 -21.36
N VAL A 95 11.37 12.84 -22.54
CA VAL A 95 12.81 13.02 -22.79
C VAL A 95 13.39 14.10 -21.89
N SER A 96 12.74 15.27 -21.79
CA SER A 96 13.19 16.37 -20.93
C SER A 96 13.32 15.92 -19.48
N MET A 97 12.32 15.22 -18.94
CA MET A 97 12.33 14.75 -17.56
C MET A 97 13.46 13.74 -17.30
N PHE A 98 13.57 12.69 -18.14
CA PHE A 98 14.59 11.66 -17.91
C PHE A 98 16.01 12.16 -18.19
N THR A 99 16.21 13.02 -19.19
CA THR A 99 17.50 13.68 -19.42
C THR A 99 17.90 14.53 -18.22
N THR A 100 16.96 15.27 -17.63
CA THR A 100 17.21 16.03 -16.40
C THR A 100 17.63 15.11 -15.27
N ILE A 101 16.89 14.01 -15.01
CA ILE A 101 17.22 13.06 -13.94
C ILE A 101 18.61 12.41 -14.15
N GLN A 102 18.94 12.05 -15.38
CA GLN A 102 20.21 11.41 -15.72
C GLN A 102 21.41 12.35 -15.60
N ASN A 103 21.19 13.64 -15.81
CA ASN A 103 22.24 14.66 -15.73
C ASN A 103 22.34 15.34 -14.36
N LEU A 104 21.57 14.88 -13.35
CA LEU A 104 21.66 15.42 -12.00
C LEU A 104 23.04 15.19 -11.38
N GLU A 105 23.57 16.24 -10.76
CA GLU A 105 24.66 16.13 -9.82
C GLU A 105 24.13 15.97 -8.41
N HIS A 106 24.64 14.98 -7.70
CA HIS A 106 24.21 14.64 -6.34
C HIS A 106 25.28 15.08 -5.35
N CYS A 107 24.85 15.73 -4.27
CA CYS A 107 25.69 16.02 -3.11
C CYS A 107 25.08 15.39 -1.85
N ILE A 108 25.91 15.16 -0.84
CA ILE A 108 25.47 14.71 0.48
C ILE A 108 25.25 15.94 1.34
N ARG A 109 24.01 16.13 1.82
CA ARG A 109 23.66 17.20 2.77
C ARG A 109 23.71 16.68 4.19
N THR A 110 24.44 17.37 5.05
CA THR A 110 24.56 17.09 6.48
C THR A 110 24.18 18.33 7.29
N ALA A 111 24.16 18.21 8.62
CA ALA A 111 24.00 19.36 9.52
C ALA A 111 25.12 20.42 9.36
N TYR A 112 26.26 20.04 8.79
CA TYR A 112 27.43 20.93 8.55
C TYR A 112 27.45 21.52 7.13
N GLY A 113 26.41 21.26 6.31
CA GLY A 113 26.32 21.76 4.93
C GLY A 113 26.43 20.65 3.89
N ASP A 114 26.55 21.06 2.63
CA ASP A 114 26.64 20.16 1.50
C ASP A 114 28.10 19.69 1.27
N SER A 115 28.25 18.45 0.81
CA SER A 115 29.56 17.91 0.44
C SER A 115 30.15 18.70 -0.73
N LYS A 116 31.50 18.93 -0.69
CA LYS A 116 32.24 19.55 -1.82
C LYS A 116 32.33 18.60 -3.01
N ALA A 117 32.35 17.30 -2.77
CA ALA A 117 32.35 16.29 -3.82
C ALA A 117 30.91 16.02 -4.25
N THR A 118 30.69 15.99 -5.57
CA THR A 118 29.43 15.60 -6.21
C THR A 118 29.62 14.27 -6.96
N PHE A 119 28.54 13.57 -7.23
CA PHE A 119 28.53 12.41 -8.08
C PHE A 119 27.37 12.51 -9.08
N SER A 120 27.58 12.02 -10.31
CA SER A 120 26.57 12.01 -11.38
C SER A 120 26.63 10.69 -12.14
N GLY A 121 25.58 10.39 -12.92
CA GLY A 121 25.52 9.20 -13.75
C GLY A 121 26.36 9.25 -15.02
N GLN A 122 26.86 10.42 -15.41
CA GLN A 122 27.58 10.61 -16.69
C GLN A 122 28.93 9.91 -16.77
N LEU A 123 29.56 9.65 -15.65
CA LEU A 123 30.89 9.03 -15.58
C LEU A 123 30.90 7.51 -15.72
N TRP A 124 29.73 6.88 -15.80
CA TRP A 124 29.61 5.44 -15.75
C TRP A 124 28.97 4.90 -17.03
N ALA A 125 29.42 3.75 -17.46
CA ALA A 125 28.81 3.00 -18.56
C ALA A 125 27.34 2.58 -18.27
N VAL A 126 26.91 2.69 -17.01
CA VAL A 126 25.54 2.37 -16.57
C VAL A 126 24.86 3.69 -16.18
N PRO A 127 23.80 4.11 -16.89
CA PRO A 127 23.05 5.30 -16.53
C PRO A 127 22.37 5.14 -15.16
N LEU A 128 22.19 6.26 -14.46
CA LEU A 128 21.43 6.27 -13.23
C LEU A 128 19.96 5.91 -13.52
N HIS A 129 19.45 4.93 -12.79
CA HIS A 129 18.04 4.54 -12.83
C HIS A 129 17.21 5.24 -11.76
N GLY A 130 15.91 5.07 -11.84
CA GLY A 130 14.96 5.53 -10.83
C GLY A 130 14.44 6.93 -11.06
N LEU A 131 13.28 7.19 -10.46
CA LEU A 131 12.57 8.47 -10.52
C LEU A 131 13.04 9.43 -9.42
N ARG A 132 13.75 8.93 -8.44
CA ARG A 132 14.22 9.59 -7.21
C ARG A 132 13.09 9.97 -6.24
N GLN A 133 13.35 9.77 -4.97
CA GLN A 133 12.45 10.22 -3.90
C GLN A 133 12.33 11.74 -3.88
N GLY A 134 11.11 12.25 -3.77
CA GLY A 134 10.81 13.69 -3.83
C GLY A 134 10.53 14.22 -5.24
N ASN A 135 10.61 13.38 -6.28
CA ASN A 135 10.13 13.72 -7.62
C ASN A 135 8.60 13.78 -7.62
N GLY A 136 8.04 14.93 -7.98
CA GLY A 136 6.59 15.13 -8.01
C GLY A 136 5.83 14.33 -9.08
N ALA A 137 6.54 13.71 -10.04
CA ALA A 137 6.00 12.77 -11.01
C ALA A 137 6.16 11.30 -10.56
N GLY A 138 6.89 11.03 -9.48
CA GLY A 138 7.18 9.67 -9.02
C GLY A 138 5.92 8.82 -8.81
N PRO A 139 5.00 9.22 -7.90
CA PRO A 139 3.76 8.46 -7.67
C PRO A 139 2.89 8.27 -8.91
N PRO A 140 2.63 9.28 -9.76
CA PRO A 140 1.94 9.09 -11.03
C PRO A 140 2.59 8.06 -11.95
N ILE A 141 3.89 8.13 -12.13
CA ILE A 141 4.63 7.21 -13.01
C ILE A 141 4.58 5.79 -12.45
N TRP A 142 4.72 5.63 -11.12
CA TRP A 142 4.60 4.32 -10.49
C TRP A 142 3.20 3.71 -10.69
N GLY A 143 2.12 4.52 -10.59
CA GLY A 143 0.77 4.07 -10.93
C GLY A 143 0.66 3.53 -12.36
N GLY A 144 1.31 4.21 -13.33
CA GLY A 144 1.41 3.76 -14.71
C GLY A 144 2.26 2.49 -14.87
N VAL A 145 3.35 2.34 -14.11
CA VAL A 145 4.26 1.18 -14.15
C VAL A 145 3.65 -0.05 -13.47
N SER A 146 2.94 0.11 -12.35
CA SER A 146 2.27 -0.98 -11.64
C SER A 146 1.05 -1.53 -12.40
N THR A 147 0.38 -0.70 -13.21
CA THR A 147 -0.81 -1.10 -13.96
C THR A 147 -0.59 -2.34 -14.85
N PRO A 148 0.42 -2.42 -15.74
CA PRO A 148 0.63 -3.63 -16.52
C PRO A 148 1.02 -4.84 -15.67
N VAL A 149 1.64 -4.66 -14.51
CA VAL A 149 1.93 -5.77 -13.60
C VAL A 149 0.64 -6.32 -12.98
N ILE A 150 -0.28 -5.43 -12.59
CA ILE A 150 -1.61 -5.82 -12.11
C ILE A 150 -2.41 -6.50 -13.24
N ALA A 151 -2.32 -6.00 -14.47
CA ALA A 151 -3.00 -6.60 -15.61
C ALA A 151 -2.53 -8.05 -15.91
N MET A 152 -1.25 -8.36 -15.67
CA MET A 152 -0.75 -9.74 -15.81
C MET A 152 -1.48 -10.70 -14.86
N LEU A 153 -1.73 -10.30 -13.62
CA LEU A 153 -2.47 -11.12 -12.64
C LEU A 153 -3.92 -11.38 -13.10
N HIS A 154 -4.57 -10.37 -13.68
CA HIS A 154 -5.92 -10.55 -14.25
C HIS A 154 -5.93 -11.52 -15.43
N GLU A 155 -4.92 -11.47 -16.31
CA GLU A 155 -4.80 -12.37 -17.46
C GLU A 155 -4.56 -13.84 -17.04
N GLU A 156 -3.92 -14.06 -15.92
CA GLU A 156 -3.74 -15.41 -15.34
C GLU A 156 -5.01 -15.92 -14.64
N GLY A 157 -5.98 -15.04 -14.40
CA GLY A 157 -7.26 -15.38 -13.75
C GLY A 157 -7.16 -15.48 -12.22
N ASP A 158 -6.05 -15.01 -11.65
CA ASP A 158 -5.83 -14.97 -10.20
C ASP A 158 -6.73 -13.93 -9.52
N GLY A 159 -6.91 -14.07 -8.21
CA GLY A 159 -7.51 -13.04 -7.39
C GLY A 159 -8.71 -13.46 -6.55
N ALA A 160 -9.43 -12.47 -6.05
CA ALA A 160 -10.63 -12.64 -5.25
C ALA A 160 -11.88 -12.57 -6.13
N PHE A 161 -12.63 -13.66 -6.15
CA PHE A 161 -13.89 -13.75 -6.89
C PHE A 161 -15.10 -13.63 -5.97
N PHE A 162 -16.00 -12.71 -6.29
CA PHE A 162 -17.29 -12.55 -5.63
C PHE A 162 -18.43 -12.50 -6.64
N LYS A 163 -19.55 -13.08 -6.26
CA LYS A 163 -20.78 -13.02 -7.05
C LYS A 163 -21.93 -12.53 -6.16
N ALA A 164 -22.55 -11.45 -6.58
CA ALA A 164 -23.71 -10.91 -5.88
C ALA A 164 -24.91 -11.85 -6.08
N SER A 165 -25.52 -12.30 -4.96
CA SER A 165 -26.61 -13.28 -4.97
C SER A 165 -27.90 -12.79 -5.66
N ILE A 166 -28.16 -11.48 -5.63
CA ILE A 166 -29.39 -10.89 -6.17
C ILE A 166 -29.20 -10.45 -7.62
N SER A 167 -28.18 -9.64 -7.90
CA SER A 167 -27.93 -9.10 -9.25
C SER A 167 -27.22 -10.08 -10.17
N GLY A 168 -26.57 -11.12 -9.63
CA GLY A 168 -25.68 -12.00 -10.38
C GLY A 168 -24.38 -11.32 -10.83
N THR A 169 -24.13 -10.07 -10.44
CA THR A 169 -22.91 -9.34 -10.81
C THR A 169 -21.69 -10.06 -10.24
N GLU A 170 -20.72 -10.30 -11.10
CA GLU A 170 -19.45 -10.92 -10.75
C GLU A 170 -18.37 -9.85 -10.62
N LEU A 171 -17.52 -10.00 -9.65
CA LEU A 171 -16.36 -9.15 -9.37
C LEU A 171 -15.14 -10.03 -9.20
N LEU A 172 -14.13 -9.79 -10.01
CA LEU A 172 -12.77 -10.32 -9.84
C LEU A 172 -11.84 -9.14 -9.59
N PHE A 173 -11.05 -9.21 -8.54
CA PHE A 173 -9.98 -8.25 -8.28
C PHE A 173 -8.76 -8.95 -7.67
N VAL A 174 -7.58 -8.45 -7.97
CA VAL A 174 -6.33 -9.12 -7.61
C VAL A 174 -5.71 -8.57 -6.32
N GLY A 175 -6.20 -7.44 -5.83
CA GLY A 175 -5.69 -6.85 -4.61
C GLY A 175 -5.96 -5.36 -4.46
N TYR A 176 -5.13 -4.71 -3.68
CA TYR A 176 -5.19 -3.27 -3.40
C TYR A 176 -3.78 -2.70 -3.48
N ALA A 177 -3.61 -1.61 -4.21
CA ALA A 177 -2.34 -0.90 -4.32
C ALA A 177 -2.51 0.58 -3.98
N PHE A 178 -1.66 1.11 -3.11
CA PHE A 178 -1.55 2.53 -2.83
C PHE A 178 -0.10 2.96 -3.05
N VAL A 179 0.18 3.36 -4.27
CA VAL A 179 1.53 3.59 -4.77
C VAL A 179 2.34 2.30 -4.69
N ASP A 180 3.25 2.15 -3.75
CA ASP A 180 4.15 1.00 -3.54
C ASP A 180 3.62 -0.02 -2.53
N ASP A 181 2.76 0.39 -1.61
CA ASP A 181 2.08 -0.54 -0.70
C ASP A 181 1.07 -1.37 -1.48
N THR A 182 1.28 -2.69 -1.54
CA THR A 182 0.43 -3.60 -2.31
C THR A 182 -0.01 -4.79 -1.47
N ASP A 183 -1.30 -5.02 -1.44
CA ASP A 183 -1.94 -6.20 -0.86
C ASP A 183 -2.48 -7.06 -2.00
N LEU A 184 -1.94 -8.26 -2.21
CA LEU A 184 -2.49 -9.26 -3.11
C LEU A 184 -3.55 -10.07 -2.37
N VAL A 185 -4.63 -10.42 -3.06
CA VAL A 185 -5.76 -11.15 -2.46
C VAL A 185 -6.18 -12.28 -3.37
N THR A 186 -6.34 -13.50 -2.82
CA THR A 186 -6.99 -14.61 -3.50
C THR A 186 -8.13 -15.19 -2.68
N ILE A 187 -9.28 -15.35 -3.32
CA ILE A 187 -10.48 -16.00 -2.77
C ILE A 187 -11.09 -16.77 -3.94
N PRO A 188 -10.81 -18.08 -4.07
CA PRO A 188 -11.23 -18.89 -5.20
C PRO A 188 -12.77 -18.84 -5.41
N ALA A 189 -13.20 -18.92 -6.67
CA ALA A 189 -14.63 -18.92 -7.02
C ALA A 189 -15.38 -20.13 -6.46
N GLU A 190 -14.71 -21.28 -6.47
CA GLU A 190 -15.23 -22.54 -5.96
C GLU A 190 -14.67 -22.86 -4.58
N HIS A 191 -15.21 -23.92 -3.97
CA HIS A 191 -14.74 -24.36 -2.68
C HIS A 191 -13.33 -24.94 -2.80
N ALA A 192 -12.36 -24.30 -2.16
CA ALA A 192 -10.96 -24.68 -2.16
C ALA A 192 -10.46 -25.02 -0.76
N THR A 193 -9.49 -25.91 -0.68
CA THR A 193 -8.79 -26.21 0.57
C THR A 193 -7.80 -25.09 0.90
N PRO A 194 -7.40 -24.92 2.18
CA PRO A 194 -6.37 -23.94 2.56
C PRO A 194 -5.06 -24.11 1.81
N GLN A 195 -4.69 -25.34 1.45
CA GLN A 195 -3.48 -25.64 0.69
C GLN A 195 -3.59 -25.16 -0.76
N GLU A 196 -4.76 -25.35 -1.40
CA GLU A 196 -5.01 -24.83 -2.76
C GLU A 196 -4.99 -23.32 -2.78
N VAL A 197 -5.61 -22.64 -1.79
CA VAL A 197 -5.56 -21.19 -1.62
C VAL A 197 -4.11 -20.69 -1.47
N ALA A 198 -3.30 -21.38 -0.68
CA ALA A 198 -1.90 -21.00 -0.50
C ALA A 198 -1.05 -21.22 -1.78
N LEU A 199 -1.34 -22.25 -2.57
CA LEU A 199 -0.68 -22.50 -3.86
C LEU A 199 -1.06 -21.43 -4.88
N GLU A 200 -2.34 -21.06 -4.97
CA GLU A 200 -2.82 -19.97 -5.83
C GLU A 200 -2.16 -18.64 -5.43
N MET A 201 -2.13 -18.30 -4.13
CA MET A 201 -1.43 -17.12 -3.65
C MET A 201 0.07 -17.14 -3.97
N GLN A 202 0.73 -18.31 -3.92
CA GLN A 202 2.15 -18.41 -4.29
C GLN A 202 2.34 -18.15 -5.78
N ALA A 203 1.50 -18.69 -6.65
CA ALA A 203 1.56 -18.44 -8.09
C ALA A 203 1.37 -16.94 -8.40
N MET A 204 0.34 -16.33 -7.82
CA MET A 204 0.06 -14.90 -7.91
C MET A 204 1.24 -14.04 -7.43
N LEU A 205 1.88 -14.45 -6.33
CA LEU A 205 3.03 -13.76 -5.76
C LEU A 205 4.27 -13.91 -6.65
N ASP A 206 4.47 -15.06 -7.28
CA ASP A 206 5.57 -15.29 -8.21
C ASP A 206 5.42 -14.42 -9.47
N THR A 207 4.22 -14.28 -10.00
CA THR A 207 3.89 -13.38 -11.13
C THR A 207 4.10 -11.91 -10.75
N TRP A 208 3.60 -11.48 -9.58
CA TRP A 208 3.82 -10.14 -9.06
C TRP A 208 5.31 -9.83 -8.89
N GLU A 209 6.07 -10.74 -8.23
CA GLU A 209 7.53 -10.59 -8.06
C GLU A 209 8.23 -10.46 -9.41
N GLY A 210 7.89 -11.33 -10.37
CA GLY A 210 8.43 -11.30 -11.73
C GLY A 210 8.20 -9.97 -12.43
N GLY A 211 6.98 -9.44 -12.36
CA GLY A 211 6.61 -8.13 -12.89
C GLY A 211 7.37 -6.98 -12.23
N ILE A 212 7.42 -6.96 -10.90
CA ILE A 212 8.18 -5.93 -10.15
C ILE A 212 9.68 -5.99 -10.50
N ARG A 213 10.28 -7.17 -10.63
CA ARG A 213 11.69 -7.32 -11.04
C ARG A 213 11.92 -6.85 -12.47
N ALA A 214 10.99 -7.09 -13.39
CA ALA A 214 11.08 -6.59 -14.77
C ALA A 214 11.09 -5.05 -14.83
N THR A 215 10.42 -4.38 -13.89
CA THR A 215 10.48 -2.90 -13.77
C THR A 215 11.75 -2.36 -13.12
N GLY A 216 12.64 -3.23 -12.63
CA GLY A 216 13.84 -2.91 -11.86
C GLY A 216 13.66 -2.97 -10.34
N GLY A 217 12.43 -3.23 -9.87
CA GLY A 217 12.08 -3.32 -8.45
C GLY A 217 12.52 -4.61 -7.77
N ALA A 218 12.21 -4.73 -6.50
CA ALA A 218 12.37 -5.93 -5.69
C ALA A 218 11.38 -5.88 -4.51
N ILE A 219 11.01 -7.02 -3.98
CA ILE A 219 10.22 -7.13 -2.75
C ILE A 219 11.16 -7.14 -1.53
N VAL A 220 10.70 -6.63 -0.39
CA VAL A 220 11.38 -6.67 0.91
C VAL A 220 10.71 -7.74 1.77
N PRO A 221 11.26 -8.98 1.85
CA PRO A 221 10.60 -10.07 2.57
C PRO A 221 10.37 -9.77 4.06
N GLU A 222 11.30 -9.05 4.70
CA GLU A 222 11.27 -8.73 6.13
C GLU A 222 10.18 -7.70 6.51
N LYS A 223 9.58 -7.06 5.51
CA LYS A 223 8.47 -6.11 5.68
C LYS A 223 7.18 -6.60 5.05
N SER A 224 7.23 -7.78 4.45
CA SER A 224 6.09 -8.41 3.80
C SER A 224 5.56 -9.53 4.69
N HIS A 225 4.25 -9.67 4.75
CA HIS A 225 3.58 -10.69 5.55
C HIS A 225 2.32 -11.18 4.86
N TRP A 226 1.76 -12.27 5.36
CA TRP A 226 0.55 -12.80 4.77
C TRP A 226 -0.38 -13.47 5.79
N TYR A 227 -1.64 -13.56 5.41
CA TYR A 227 -2.69 -14.24 6.15
C TYR A 227 -3.29 -15.35 5.29
N LEU A 228 -3.58 -16.48 5.90
CA LEU A 228 -4.47 -17.49 5.36
C LEU A 228 -5.69 -17.59 6.28
N VAL A 229 -6.83 -17.21 5.76
CA VAL A 229 -8.10 -17.23 6.46
C VAL A 229 -8.84 -18.50 6.07
N ASP A 230 -9.23 -19.29 7.05
CA ASP A 230 -10.05 -20.48 6.86
C ASP A 230 -10.97 -20.68 8.06
N PHE A 231 -12.04 -21.44 7.88
CA PHE A 231 -13.10 -21.60 8.86
C PHE A 231 -13.39 -23.07 9.13
N LYS A 232 -13.59 -23.40 10.41
CA LYS A 232 -13.98 -24.75 10.86
C LYS A 232 -15.26 -24.70 11.68
N TRP A 233 -16.14 -25.64 11.41
CA TRP A 233 -17.30 -25.90 12.25
C TRP A 233 -16.91 -26.82 13.40
N GLN A 234 -17.05 -26.34 14.63
CA GLN A 234 -16.71 -27.13 15.83
C GLN A 234 -17.63 -26.72 17.00
N ASN A 235 -18.19 -27.72 17.70
CA ASN A 235 -19.09 -27.49 18.84
C ASN A 235 -20.24 -26.54 18.50
N ASP A 236 -20.89 -26.77 17.36
CA ASP A 236 -22.02 -26.00 16.85
C ASP A 236 -21.76 -24.50 16.60
N VAL A 237 -20.47 -24.12 16.45
CA VAL A 237 -20.06 -22.76 16.09
C VAL A 237 -18.98 -22.76 15.03
N TRP A 238 -18.99 -21.72 14.20
CA TRP A 238 -17.89 -21.44 13.29
C TRP A 238 -16.76 -20.74 14.04
N ARG A 239 -15.55 -21.23 13.85
CA ARG A 239 -14.33 -20.57 14.30
C ARG A 239 -13.32 -20.45 13.16
N TYR A 240 -12.35 -19.56 13.31
CA TYR A 240 -11.19 -19.54 12.42
C TYR A 240 -10.29 -20.76 12.67
N ALA A 241 -9.74 -21.30 11.58
CA ALA A 241 -8.66 -22.28 11.68
C ALA A 241 -7.39 -21.62 12.20
N THR A 242 -6.62 -22.35 12.98
CA THR A 242 -5.31 -21.90 13.46
C THR A 242 -4.23 -22.15 12.41
N ILE A 243 -3.05 -21.53 12.59
CA ILE A 243 -1.89 -21.74 11.70
C ILE A 243 -1.50 -23.21 11.65
N ASP A 244 -1.48 -23.90 12.78
CA ASP A 244 -1.13 -25.33 12.88
C ASP A 244 -2.13 -26.24 12.17
N GLU A 245 -3.39 -25.82 12.08
CA GLU A 245 -4.45 -26.58 11.40
C GLU A 245 -4.43 -26.42 9.87
N THR A 246 -3.76 -25.39 9.38
CA THR A 246 -3.66 -25.07 7.95
C THR A 246 -2.20 -24.77 7.56
N PRO A 247 -1.30 -25.77 7.69
CA PRO A 247 0.13 -25.55 7.41
C PRO A 247 0.35 -25.16 5.96
N ALA A 248 0.99 -24.03 5.73
CA ALA A 248 1.38 -23.52 4.43
C ALA A 248 2.42 -22.42 4.59
N ASP A 249 3.28 -22.27 3.58
CA ASP A 249 4.34 -21.26 3.56
C ASP A 249 4.35 -20.56 2.20
N LEU A 250 4.60 -19.25 2.21
CA LEU A 250 4.84 -18.45 1.02
C LEU A 250 6.30 -17.96 0.98
N TYR A 251 6.81 -17.81 -0.24
CA TYR A 251 8.18 -17.42 -0.48
C TYR A 251 8.26 -16.34 -1.56
N VAL A 252 9.21 -15.42 -1.39
CA VAL A 252 9.59 -14.44 -2.41
C VAL A 252 11.11 -14.41 -2.55
N ARG A 253 11.62 -13.86 -3.67
CA ARG A 253 13.05 -13.60 -3.80
C ARG A 253 13.35 -12.19 -3.32
N ASP A 254 14.36 -12.09 -2.46
CA ASP A 254 14.90 -10.80 -2.03
C ASP A 254 15.64 -10.08 -3.18
N PHE A 255 16.14 -8.88 -2.89
CA PHE A 255 16.94 -8.11 -3.85
C PHE A 255 18.12 -8.89 -4.45
N ASN A 256 18.74 -9.79 -3.70
CA ASN A 256 19.89 -10.60 -4.14
C ASN A 256 19.45 -11.86 -4.93
N GLY A 257 18.15 -12.05 -5.12
CA GLY A 257 17.59 -13.23 -5.77
C GLY A 257 17.49 -14.46 -4.86
N GLN A 258 17.74 -14.31 -3.55
CA GLN A 258 17.61 -15.40 -2.59
C GLN A 258 16.14 -15.59 -2.21
N ARG A 259 15.68 -16.84 -2.27
CA ARG A 259 14.33 -17.21 -1.85
C ARG A 259 14.21 -17.12 -0.33
N LYS A 260 13.26 -16.31 0.14
CA LYS A 260 12.98 -16.05 1.56
C LYS A 260 11.54 -16.43 1.87
N LYS A 261 11.34 -17.03 3.02
CA LYS A 261 10.01 -17.33 3.55
C LYS A 261 9.38 -16.02 4.06
N LEU A 262 8.12 -15.81 3.73
CA LEU A 262 7.32 -14.70 4.28
C LEU A 262 6.76 -15.06 5.65
N GLU A 263 6.67 -14.07 6.52
CA GLU A 263 6.01 -14.21 7.81
C GLU A 263 4.51 -14.43 7.62
N ARG A 264 3.99 -15.49 8.24
CA ARG A 264 2.56 -15.77 8.28
C ARG A 264 2.00 -15.32 9.62
N LEU A 265 1.04 -14.43 9.58
CA LEU A 265 0.37 -13.91 10.77
C LEU A 265 -0.92 -14.66 11.07
N SER A 266 -1.30 -14.70 12.34
CA SER A 266 -2.60 -15.24 12.73
C SER A 266 -3.72 -14.25 12.38
N VAL A 267 -4.95 -14.75 12.20
CA VAL A 267 -6.09 -13.90 11.82
C VAL A 267 -6.49 -12.87 12.90
N GLN A 268 -6.00 -13.04 14.13
CA GLN A 268 -6.21 -12.11 15.26
C GLN A 268 -5.16 -10.99 15.28
N GLU A 269 -4.02 -11.19 14.64
CA GLU A 269 -2.94 -10.21 14.59
C GLU A 269 -3.28 -9.10 13.62
N ALA A 270 -3.24 -7.87 14.11
CA ALA A 270 -3.56 -6.69 13.32
C ALA A 270 -2.29 -6.03 12.79
N GLU A 271 -2.22 -5.86 11.48
CA GLU A 271 -1.15 -5.12 10.84
C GLU A 271 -1.60 -3.75 10.32
N ARG A 272 -0.63 -2.86 10.24
CA ARG A 272 -0.89 -1.49 9.81
C ARG A 272 -1.01 -1.39 8.30
N THR A 273 -2.20 -1.06 7.82
CA THR A 273 -2.47 -0.75 6.41
C THR A 273 -2.78 0.73 6.27
N LEU A 274 -1.89 1.49 5.61
CA LEU A 274 -2.08 2.93 5.32
C LEU A 274 -2.51 3.77 6.55
N GLY A 275 -2.02 3.42 7.72
CA GLY A 275 -2.31 4.16 8.95
C GLY A 275 -3.43 3.58 9.81
N VAL A 276 -4.14 2.56 9.36
CA VAL A 276 -5.19 1.84 10.11
C VAL A 276 -4.68 0.44 10.46
N ARG A 277 -4.96 -0.06 11.66
CA ARG A 277 -4.64 -1.44 12.07
C ARG A 277 -5.83 -2.34 11.83
N LEU A 278 -5.64 -3.31 10.95
CA LEU A 278 -6.68 -4.24 10.52
C LEU A 278 -6.28 -5.68 10.84
N ALA A 279 -7.18 -6.42 11.47
CA ALA A 279 -7.06 -7.86 11.68
C ALA A 279 -8.13 -8.58 10.83
N PRO A 280 -7.79 -9.73 10.19
CA PRO A 280 -8.75 -10.50 9.39
C PRO A 280 -10.00 -10.96 10.15
N ASP A 281 -9.88 -11.24 11.45
CA ASP A 281 -11.02 -11.63 12.30
C ASP A 281 -11.99 -10.49 12.60
N GLY A 282 -11.61 -9.26 12.25
CA GLY A 282 -12.43 -8.08 12.41
C GLY A 282 -12.33 -7.40 13.75
N ASN A 283 -11.47 -7.86 14.67
CA ASN A 283 -11.28 -7.14 15.92
C ASN A 283 -10.58 -5.80 15.69
N SER A 284 -10.94 -4.79 16.47
CA SER A 284 -10.34 -3.46 16.45
C SER A 284 -9.53 -3.16 17.72
N ALA A 285 -9.11 -4.18 18.47
CA ALA A 285 -8.42 -4.01 19.74
C ALA A 285 -7.10 -3.26 19.57
N SER A 286 -6.28 -3.64 18.60
CA SER A 286 -5.00 -2.99 18.32
C SER A 286 -5.17 -1.52 17.90
N GLU A 287 -6.19 -1.20 17.11
CA GLU A 287 -6.50 0.18 16.72
C GLU A 287 -7.01 1.00 17.91
N PHE A 288 -7.90 0.43 18.72
CA PHE A 288 -8.37 1.06 19.96
C PHE A 288 -7.20 1.45 20.89
N GLU A 289 -6.30 0.52 21.17
CA GLU A 289 -5.12 0.73 22.00
C GLU A 289 -4.22 1.85 21.45
N PHE A 290 -4.00 1.84 20.13
CA PHE A 290 -3.23 2.87 19.46
C PHE A 290 -3.87 4.26 19.58
N LEU A 291 -5.16 4.39 19.32
CA LEU A 291 -5.87 5.66 19.39
C LEU A 291 -5.94 6.19 20.83
N LEU A 292 -6.19 5.32 21.80
CA LEU A 292 -6.16 5.68 23.21
C LEU A 292 -4.75 6.16 23.63
N GLY A 293 -3.71 5.46 23.17
CA GLY A 293 -2.32 5.88 23.39
C GLY A 293 -2.03 7.28 22.81
N LYS A 294 -2.49 7.54 21.57
CA LYS A 294 -2.34 8.86 20.94
C LYS A 294 -3.09 9.96 21.68
N ALA A 295 -4.30 9.71 22.15
CA ALA A 295 -5.07 10.66 22.94
C ALA A 295 -4.36 11.02 24.27
N LYS A 296 -3.83 10.01 24.96
CA LYS A 296 -3.05 10.18 26.20
C LYS A 296 -1.76 10.97 25.95
N GLU A 297 -0.99 10.59 24.91
CA GLU A 297 0.25 11.28 24.52
C GLU A 297 -0.03 12.77 24.22
N TRP A 298 -1.09 13.07 23.46
CA TRP A 298 -1.47 14.45 23.16
C TRP A 298 -1.82 15.22 24.44
N ARG A 299 -2.68 14.65 25.30
CA ARG A 299 -3.01 15.24 26.62
C ARG A 299 -1.76 15.61 27.40
N ASP A 300 -0.83 14.67 27.54
CA ASP A 300 0.35 14.87 28.38
C ASP A 300 1.28 15.95 27.80
N ARG A 301 1.43 16.00 26.47
CA ARG A 301 2.17 17.08 25.77
C ARG A 301 1.51 18.45 25.97
N ILE A 302 0.19 18.55 25.92
CA ILE A 302 -0.53 19.80 26.16
C ILE A 302 -0.32 20.27 27.59
N ARG A 303 -0.46 19.39 28.57
CA ARG A 303 -0.30 19.72 29.99
C ARG A 303 1.11 20.16 30.36
N THR A 304 2.12 19.58 29.74
CA THR A 304 3.53 19.94 29.98
C THR A 304 4.03 21.09 29.12
N GLY A 305 3.37 21.35 27.99
CA GLY A 305 3.80 22.35 27.01
C GLY A 305 3.45 23.79 27.30
N HIS A 306 2.61 24.04 28.33
CA HIS A 306 2.16 25.38 28.73
C HIS A 306 1.64 26.25 27.56
N LEU A 307 0.92 25.65 26.63
CA LEU A 307 0.40 26.34 25.46
C LEU A 307 -0.77 27.26 25.83
N PRO A 308 -0.91 28.45 25.21
CA PRO A 308 -2.11 29.28 25.31
C PRO A 308 -3.37 28.54 24.86
N ARG A 309 -4.51 28.83 25.46
CA ARG A 309 -5.79 28.15 25.15
C ARG A 309 -6.14 28.07 23.68
N HIS A 310 -5.90 29.13 22.91
CA HIS A 310 -6.23 29.16 21.48
C HIS A 310 -5.36 28.14 20.69
N LEU A 311 -4.08 27.96 21.05
CA LEU A 311 -3.20 26.97 20.42
C LEU A 311 -3.56 25.53 20.84
N VAL A 312 -4.00 25.32 22.08
CA VAL A 312 -4.58 24.03 22.50
C VAL A 312 -5.79 23.67 21.66
N TRP A 313 -6.71 24.65 21.47
CA TRP A 313 -7.90 24.47 20.65
C TRP A 313 -7.56 24.19 19.18
N GLU A 314 -6.62 24.93 18.63
CA GLU A 314 -6.12 24.70 17.26
C GLU A 314 -5.49 23.30 17.13
N SER A 315 -4.64 22.91 18.06
CA SER A 315 -4.03 21.56 18.10
C SER A 315 -5.08 20.46 18.22
N LEU A 316 -6.13 20.67 19.03
CA LEU A 316 -7.25 19.74 19.13
C LEU A 316 -7.90 19.49 17.76
N GLN A 317 -8.26 20.57 17.05
CA GLN A 317 -8.98 20.46 15.78
C GLN A 317 -8.10 20.02 14.60
N THR A 318 -6.87 20.52 14.54
CA THR A 318 -6.01 20.30 13.36
C THR A 318 -5.16 19.03 13.45
N THR A 319 -4.94 18.51 14.64
CA THR A 319 -4.01 17.39 14.87
C THR A 319 -4.73 16.18 15.45
N ILE A 320 -5.15 16.24 16.74
CA ILE A 320 -5.58 15.01 17.43
C ILE A 320 -6.94 14.51 16.94
N LEU A 321 -7.93 15.37 16.75
CA LEU A 321 -9.24 14.92 16.23
C LEU A 321 -9.12 14.29 14.84
N LYS A 322 -8.31 14.87 13.95
CA LYS A 322 -8.06 14.29 12.63
C LYS A 322 -7.39 12.92 12.72
N THR A 323 -6.44 12.77 13.63
CA THR A 323 -5.78 11.47 13.87
C THR A 323 -6.76 10.43 14.38
N LEU A 324 -7.65 10.79 15.30
CA LEU A 324 -8.65 9.88 15.87
C LEU A 324 -9.79 9.55 14.89
N GLN A 325 -10.16 10.48 14.02
CA GLN A 325 -11.22 10.30 13.03
C GLN A 325 -10.76 9.50 11.80
N TYR A 326 -9.47 9.56 11.46
CA TYR A 326 -8.94 8.98 10.24
C TYR A 326 -9.29 7.48 10.06
N PRO A 327 -9.10 6.58 11.05
CA PRO A 327 -9.35 5.15 10.88
C PRO A 327 -10.83 4.76 11.04
N THR A 328 -11.71 5.68 11.46
CA THR A 328 -13.10 5.34 11.83
C THR A 328 -13.91 4.66 10.72
N PRO A 329 -13.75 4.97 9.42
CA PRO A 329 -14.49 4.26 8.38
C PRO A 329 -14.12 2.77 8.26
N ALA A 330 -12.88 2.41 8.58
CA ALA A 330 -12.37 1.05 8.46
C ALA A 330 -12.32 0.27 9.78
N THR A 331 -12.84 0.84 10.89
CA THR A 331 -12.80 0.24 12.23
C THR A 331 -14.20 0.08 12.84
N THR A 332 -14.32 -0.83 13.79
CA THR A 332 -15.57 -1.05 14.54
C THR A 332 -15.31 -0.80 16.02
N LEU A 333 -15.42 0.45 16.44
CA LEU A 333 -15.27 0.86 17.84
C LEU A 333 -16.63 0.94 18.53
N LEU A 334 -16.71 0.36 19.73
CA LEU A 334 -17.89 0.49 20.58
C LEU A 334 -17.96 1.90 21.16
N LYS A 335 -19.18 2.37 21.49
CA LYS A 335 -19.40 3.67 22.14
C LYS A 335 -18.51 3.83 23.38
N ALA A 336 -18.42 2.82 24.24
CA ALA A 336 -17.59 2.86 25.43
C ALA A 336 -16.10 3.03 25.12
N GLN A 337 -15.60 2.44 24.03
CA GLN A 337 -14.22 2.64 23.55
C GLN A 337 -14.01 4.06 23.03
N CYS A 338 -14.96 4.60 22.26
CA CYS A 338 -14.90 5.99 21.82
C CYS A 338 -14.88 6.97 23.02
N ASP A 339 -15.73 6.74 24.03
CA ASP A 339 -15.76 7.53 25.26
C ASP A 339 -14.41 7.48 26.01
N GLN A 340 -13.77 6.31 26.06
CA GLN A 340 -12.42 6.14 26.63
C GLN A 340 -11.33 6.88 25.86
N ILE A 341 -11.37 6.87 24.51
CA ILE A 341 -10.43 7.60 23.67
C ILE A 341 -10.61 9.12 23.84
N MET A 342 -11.84 9.58 23.95
CA MET A 342 -12.15 11.01 24.07
C MET A 342 -11.86 11.56 25.46
N SER A 343 -11.96 10.74 26.51
CA SER A 343 -11.78 11.19 27.91
C SER A 343 -10.46 11.95 28.16
N PRO A 344 -9.29 11.50 27.69
CA PRO A 344 -8.03 12.24 27.84
C PRO A 344 -8.08 13.65 27.26
N LEU A 345 -8.81 13.88 26.17
CA LEU A 345 -8.88 15.19 25.50
C LEU A 345 -9.60 16.24 26.37
N PHE A 346 -10.56 15.81 27.17
CA PHE A 346 -11.30 16.69 28.10
C PHE A 346 -10.53 16.95 29.40
N GLN A 347 -9.43 16.24 29.63
CA GLN A 347 -8.56 16.40 30.78
C GLN A 347 -7.31 17.27 30.52
N ALA A 348 -7.11 17.65 29.25
CA ALA A 348 -6.00 18.52 28.82
C ALA A 348 -6.34 19.99 29.08
#